data_b2d6488a68e0bb60f4981857123c8794
#
_entry.id   b2d6488a68e0bb60f4981857123c8794
#
_cell.length_a   1.000
_cell.length_b   1.000
_cell.length_c   1.000
_cell.angle_alpha   90.00
_cell.angle_beta   90.00
_cell.angle_gamma   90.00
#
_symmetry.space_group_name_H-M   'P 1'
#
loop_
_entity.id
_entity.type
_entity.pdbx_description
1 polymer ?
#
loop_
_entity_poly.entity_id
_entity_poly.type
_entity_poly.pdbx_seq_one_letter_code
_entity_poly.pdbx_strand_id
1 'polypeptide(L)'
;EENNTNYDSWNRHILRLLSSYKDILVFQNLQTGLILISSNADVLREAGQKLLNHFSLLESFGSQVSLTLVENANSFSSMNDIYDFLSFVHASHPDAAGNLFVADQNTIAKYKEQHVIQQEISNALADDRVEVFFQPIYSNRDKCFTSAEALVRIRKKDGTLLSPSIFIPVAEKTGIILELGERVIEKVCLLLKNSDAIKLGIHYIEINLSVIQCEKRDLAKRLISIVEKYDIAPGLINLEITETASISARTILLENMKTLINYGFTFSLDDFGKGESNLMYIVEMPVSIVKLD
;
A
#
# COMPACT_ATOMS: atom_id res chain seq x y z
N GLU A 1 -13.76 -17.51 -21.13
CA GLU A 1 -15.18 -17.82 -21.46
C GLU A 1 -15.85 -18.72 -20.43
N GLU A 2 -15.18 -19.69 -19.80
CA GLU A 2 -15.75 -20.55 -18.76
C GLU A 2 -16.12 -19.83 -17.44
N ASN A 3 -15.42 -18.75 -17.09
CA ASN A 3 -15.71 -17.97 -15.90
C ASN A 3 -17.02 -17.15 -15.99
N ASN A 4 -17.45 -16.74 -17.18
CA ASN A 4 -18.65 -15.91 -17.35
C ASN A 4 -19.97 -16.71 -17.21
N THR A 5 -19.99 -17.96 -17.63
CA THR A 5 -21.20 -18.82 -17.52
C THR A 5 -21.51 -19.24 -16.09
N ASN A 6 -20.51 -19.40 -15.24
CA ASN A 6 -20.68 -19.67 -13.82
C ASN A 6 -21.24 -18.46 -13.06
N TYR A 7 -20.79 -17.24 -13.41
CA TYR A 7 -21.21 -16.00 -12.77
C TYR A 7 -22.69 -15.67 -13.00
N ASP A 8 -23.21 -15.88 -14.22
CA ASP A 8 -24.62 -15.65 -14.55
C ASP A 8 -25.57 -16.67 -13.91
N SER A 9 -25.11 -17.88 -13.72
CA SER A 9 -25.84 -18.92 -13.00
C SER A 9 -25.94 -18.58 -11.51
N TRP A 10 -24.88 -18.04 -10.94
CA TRP A 10 -24.73 -17.63 -9.55
C TRP A 10 -25.65 -16.46 -9.21
N ASN A 11 -25.62 -15.42 -10.02
CA ASN A 11 -26.47 -14.25 -9.86
C ASN A 11 -27.97 -14.60 -9.91
N ARG A 12 -28.37 -15.45 -10.85
CA ARG A 12 -29.77 -15.93 -10.92
C ARG A 12 -30.20 -16.70 -9.67
N HIS A 13 -29.29 -17.44 -9.08
CA HIS A 13 -29.57 -18.20 -7.86
C HIS A 13 -29.76 -17.26 -6.66
N ILE A 14 -28.89 -16.29 -6.47
CA ILE A 14 -29.01 -15.27 -5.42
C ILE A 14 -30.30 -14.47 -5.58
N LEU A 15 -30.63 -14.02 -6.80
CA LEU A 15 -31.85 -13.27 -7.06
C LEU A 15 -33.10 -14.10 -6.70
N ARG A 16 -33.11 -15.42 -6.92
CA ARG A 16 -34.20 -16.31 -6.46
C ARG A 16 -34.28 -16.38 -4.95
N LEU A 17 -33.15 -16.49 -4.23
CA LEU A 17 -33.15 -16.53 -2.76
C LEU A 17 -33.67 -15.23 -2.15
N LEU A 18 -33.40 -14.11 -2.82
CA LEU A 18 -33.80 -12.76 -2.39
C LEU A 18 -35.22 -12.36 -2.87
N SER A 19 -35.85 -13.13 -3.77
CA SER A 19 -37.15 -12.77 -4.38
C SER A 19 -38.29 -12.60 -3.39
N SER A 20 -38.16 -13.18 -2.17
CA SER A 20 -39.13 -12.98 -1.09
C SER A 20 -39.06 -11.64 -0.37
N TYR A 21 -37.95 -10.90 -0.56
CA TYR A 21 -37.71 -9.59 0.07
C TYR A 21 -38.08 -8.47 -0.90
N LYS A 22 -39.28 -7.91 -0.76
CA LYS A 22 -39.79 -6.87 -1.69
C LYS A 22 -39.07 -5.50 -1.54
N ASP A 23 -38.46 -5.26 -0.39
CA ASP A 23 -37.84 -3.98 -0.03
C ASP A 23 -36.31 -3.99 -0.27
N ILE A 24 -35.76 -5.03 -0.91
CA ILE A 24 -34.35 -5.09 -1.23
C ILE A 24 -34.14 -4.77 -2.71
N LEU A 25 -33.35 -3.71 -2.97
CA LEU A 25 -32.80 -3.42 -4.29
C LEU A 25 -31.47 -4.16 -4.43
N VAL A 26 -31.27 -4.85 -5.55
CA VAL A 26 -30.06 -5.62 -5.82
C VAL A 26 -29.32 -4.96 -6.98
N PHE A 27 -28.07 -4.58 -6.75
CA PHE A 27 -27.15 -4.04 -7.75
C PHE A 27 -26.00 -5.00 -7.96
N GLN A 28 -25.67 -5.26 -9.21
CA GLN A 28 -24.50 -6.07 -9.58
C GLN A 28 -23.30 -5.19 -9.83
N ASN A 29 -22.17 -5.52 -9.21
CA ASN A 29 -20.88 -4.98 -9.55
C ASN A 29 -20.01 -6.10 -10.11
N LEU A 30 -19.49 -5.91 -11.31
CA LEU A 30 -18.64 -6.89 -12.01
C LEU A 30 -17.31 -7.19 -11.28
N GLN A 31 -16.89 -6.31 -10.37
CA GLN A 31 -15.60 -6.43 -9.67
C GLN A 31 -15.73 -7.01 -8.24
N THR A 32 -16.82 -6.71 -7.53
CA THR A 32 -16.94 -6.99 -6.09
C THR A 32 -18.11 -7.86 -5.70
N GLY A 33 -18.99 -8.24 -6.65
CA GLY A 33 -20.15 -9.08 -6.37
C GLY A 33 -21.48 -8.32 -6.35
N LEU A 34 -22.31 -8.54 -5.34
CA LEU A 34 -23.65 -7.94 -5.25
C LEU A 34 -23.74 -6.93 -4.11
N ILE A 35 -24.44 -5.83 -4.36
CA ILE A 35 -24.82 -4.84 -3.36
C ILE A 35 -26.32 -4.93 -3.16
N LEU A 36 -26.72 -5.10 -1.91
CA LEU A 36 -28.12 -5.12 -1.48
C LEU A 36 -28.41 -3.81 -0.75
N ILE A 37 -29.46 -3.12 -1.14
CA ILE A 37 -29.91 -1.86 -0.50
C ILE A 37 -31.33 -2.03 -0.03
N SER A 38 -31.60 -1.66 1.22
CA SER A 38 -32.93 -1.57 1.80
C SER A 38 -33.02 -0.40 2.77
N SER A 39 -34.20 0.16 2.96
CA SER A 39 -34.48 1.13 4.03
C SER A 39 -34.58 0.48 5.43
N ASN A 40 -34.58 -0.85 5.50
CA ASN A 40 -34.71 -1.61 6.75
C ASN A 40 -33.46 -2.47 6.98
N ALA A 41 -32.69 -2.14 8.02
CA ALA A 41 -31.47 -2.85 8.37
C ALA A 41 -31.72 -4.31 8.82
N ASP A 42 -32.83 -4.58 9.48
CA ASP A 42 -33.17 -5.95 9.93
C ASP A 42 -33.46 -6.87 8.75
N VAL A 43 -34.12 -6.36 7.72
CA VAL A 43 -34.35 -7.09 6.46
C VAL A 43 -33.04 -7.42 5.76
N LEU A 44 -32.10 -6.49 5.72
CA LEU A 44 -30.75 -6.75 5.16
C LEU A 44 -29.97 -7.76 5.97
N ARG A 45 -30.07 -7.70 7.31
CA ARG A 45 -29.40 -8.64 8.21
C ARG A 45 -29.93 -10.05 8.04
N GLU A 46 -31.27 -10.20 7.97
CA GLU A 46 -31.91 -11.48 7.73
C GLU A 46 -31.55 -12.07 6.35
N ALA A 47 -31.61 -11.24 5.31
CA ALA A 47 -31.23 -11.64 3.95
C ALA A 47 -29.75 -12.05 3.86
N GLY A 48 -28.86 -11.28 4.50
CA GLY A 48 -27.45 -11.59 4.59
C GLY A 48 -27.18 -12.93 5.28
N GLN A 49 -27.82 -13.17 6.42
CA GLN A 49 -27.66 -14.44 7.14
C GLN A 49 -28.20 -15.63 6.33
N LYS A 50 -29.30 -15.45 5.62
CA LYS A 50 -29.86 -16.47 4.73
C LYS A 50 -28.90 -16.80 3.58
N LEU A 51 -28.25 -15.78 3.00
CA LEU A 51 -27.23 -15.98 1.97
C LEU A 51 -26.02 -16.75 2.52
N LEU A 52 -25.48 -16.35 3.67
CA LEU A 52 -24.35 -17.04 4.30
C LEU A 52 -24.67 -18.50 4.61
N ASN A 53 -25.82 -18.77 5.21
CA ASN A 53 -26.26 -20.15 5.51
C ASN A 53 -26.40 -20.98 4.23
N HIS A 54 -26.86 -20.36 3.15
CA HIS A 54 -26.96 -21.06 1.87
C HIS A 54 -25.58 -21.39 1.28
N PHE A 55 -24.65 -20.42 1.31
CA PHE A 55 -23.30 -20.62 0.78
C PHE A 55 -22.44 -21.56 1.63
N SER A 56 -22.64 -21.61 2.95
CA SER A 56 -21.93 -22.53 3.83
C SER A 56 -22.29 -24.01 3.55
N LEU A 57 -23.42 -24.26 2.93
CA LEU A 57 -23.86 -25.64 2.52
C LEU A 57 -23.24 -26.06 1.17
N LEU A 58 -22.64 -25.13 0.43
CA LEU A 58 -21.99 -25.39 -0.85
C LEU A 58 -20.49 -25.57 -0.61
N GLU A 59 -20.00 -26.79 -0.49
CA GLU A 59 -18.62 -27.16 -0.14
C GLU A 59 -17.53 -26.41 -0.95
N SER A 60 -17.86 -25.96 -2.17
CA SER A 60 -16.95 -25.25 -3.06
C SER A 60 -16.90 -23.72 -2.86
N PHE A 61 -17.82 -23.11 -2.08
CA PHE A 61 -17.96 -21.64 -2.01
C PHE A 61 -18.04 -21.06 -0.59
N GLY A 62 -18.28 -21.86 0.43
CA GLY A 62 -18.57 -21.38 1.78
C GLY A 62 -17.44 -20.56 2.44
N SER A 63 -16.19 -20.79 2.04
CA SER A 63 -15.02 -20.08 2.56
C SER A 63 -14.62 -18.82 1.74
N GLN A 64 -15.32 -18.52 0.63
CA GLN A 64 -14.95 -17.45 -0.29
C GLN A 64 -15.93 -16.26 -0.27
N VAL A 65 -17.06 -16.37 0.41
CA VAL A 65 -18.09 -15.32 0.46
C VAL A 65 -17.96 -14.54 1.76
N SER A 66 -17.74 -13.24 1.66
CA SER A 66 -17.82 -12.30 2.78
C SER A 66 -18.99 -11.35 2.56
N LEU A 67 -19.71 -11.03 3.62
CA LEU A 67 -20.81 -10.07 3.61
C LEU A 67 -20.50 -8.93 4.57
N THR A 68 -20.69 -7.70 4.10
CA THR A 68 -20.59 -6.50 4.92
C THR A 68 -21.92 -5.78 4.97
N LEU A 69 -22.45 -5.59 6.17
CA LEU A 69 -23.63 -4.78 6.43
C LEU A 69 -23.23 -3.37 6.85
N VAL A 70 -23.77 -2.37 6.17
CA VAL A 70 -23.59 -0.94 6.49
C VAL A 70 -24.96 -0.36 6.87
N GLU A 71 -25.17 -0.10 8.16
CA GLU A 71 -26.48 0.37 8.66
C GLU A 71 -26.75 1.85 8.36
N ASN A 72 -25.73 2.65 8.04
CA ASN A 72 -25.83 4.10 7.90
C ASN A 72 -25.24 4.60 6.57
N ALA A 73 -25.80 4.13 5.45
CA ALA A 73 -25.35 4.51 4.11
C ALA A 73 -25.42 6.03 3.83
N ASN A 74 -26.28 6.77 4.54
CA ASN A 74 -26.38 8.24 4.45
C ASN A 74 -25.12 8.99 4.94
N SER A 75 -24.19 8.30 5.60
CA SER A 75 -22.93 8.88 6.02
C SER A 75 -21.88 9.00 4.90
N PHE A 76 -22.18 8.44 3.72
CA PHE A 76 -21.33 8.45 2.52
C PHE A 76 -21.81 9.48 1.50
N SER A 77 -20.88 10.09 0.79
CA SER A 77 -21.16 11.17 -0.14
C SER A 77 -21.64 10.68 -1.52
N SER A 78 -21.34 9.44 -1.87
CA SER A 78 -21.67 8.82 -3.16
C SER A 78 -21.66 7.30 -3.10
N MET A 79 -22.19 6.66 -4.15
CA MET A 79 -22.07 5.20 -4.29
C MET A 79 -20.61 4.75 -4.43
N ASN A 80 -19.76 5.54 -5.09
CA ASN A 80 -18.33 5.22 -5.18
C ASN A 80 -17.66 5.22 -3.79
N ASP A 81 -18.01 6.17 -2.93
CA ASP A 81 -17.53 6.25 -1.55
C ASP A 81 -17.96 5.00 -0.74
N ILE A 82 -19.16 4.47 -0.98
CA ILE A 82 -19.60 3.19 -0.39
C ILE A 82 -18.78 2.01 -0.94
N TYR A 83 -18.48 1.97 -2.23
CA TYR A 83 -17.65 0.93 -2.82
C TYR A 83 -16.23 0.94 -2.25
N ASP A 84 -15.63 2.11 -2.12
CA ASP A 84 -14.30 2.30 -1.54
C ASP A 84 -14.30 1.86 -0.07
N PHE A 85 -15.35 2.18 0.66
CA PHE A 85 -15.54 1.73 2.04
C PHE A 85 -15.67 0.20 2.15
N LEU A 86 -16.47 -0.43 1.30
CA LEU A 86 -16.61 -1.89 1.28
C LEU A 86 -15.28 -2.57 0.96
N SER A 87 -14.52 -2.02 0.02
CA SER A 87 -13.17 -2.49 -0.31
C SER A 87 -12.20 -2.34 0.87
N PHE A 88 -12.28 -1.21 1.59
CA PHE A 88 -11.51 -0.97 2.81
C PHE A 88 -11.85 -1.98 3.91
N VAL A 89 -13.13 -2.26 4.15
CA VAL A 89 -13.57 -3.25 5.15
C VAL A 89 -13.05 -4.64 4.79
N HIS A 90 -13.20 -5.04 3.54
CA HIS A 90 -12.73 -6.34 3.05
C HIS A 90 -11.21 -6.50 3.23
N ALA A 91 -10.43 -5.50 2.85
CA ALA A 91 -8.97 -5.51 3.02
C ALA A 91 -8.52 -5.49 4.50
N SER A 92 -9.33 -4.87 5.37
CA SER A 92 -9.03 -4.78 6.81
C SER A 92 -9.43 -6.02 7.62
N HIS A 93 -10.30 -6.88 7.06
CA HIS A 93 -10.84 -8.06 7.72
C HIS A 93 -10.81 -9.28 6.79
N PRO A 94 -9.63 -9.76 6.40
CA PRO A 94 -9.50 -10.91 5.48
C PRO A 94 -10.12 -12.20 6.05
N ASP A 95 -10.19 -12.33 7.39
CA ASP A 95 -10.78 -13.47 8.07
C ASP A 95 -12.32 -13.43 8.17
N ALA A 96 -12.97 -12.41 7.59
CA ALA A 96 -14.42 -12.29 7.56
C ALA A 96 -15.10 -13.24 6.55
N ALA A 97 -14.35 -14.05 5.81
CA ALA A 97 -14.89 -15.04 4.90
C ALA A 97 -15.81 -16.02 5.64
N GLY A 98 -17.02 -16.23 5.12
CA GLY A 98 -18.05 -17.03 5.76
C GLY A 98 -18.85 -16.34 6.87
N ASN A 99 -18.57 -15.07 7.20
CA ASN A 99 -19.24 -14.33 8.26
C ASN A 99 -19.91 -13.05 7.74
N LEU A 100 -20.90 -12.57 8.49
CA LEU A 100 -21.51 -11.25 8.30
C LEU A 100 -20.75 -10.24 9.17
N PHE A 101 -20.00 -9.36 8.52
CA PHE A 101 -19.38 -8.22 9.18
C PHE A 101 -20.36 -7.03 9.23
N VAL A 102 -20.62 -6.53 10.43
CA VAL A 102 -21.44 -5.31 10.61
C VAL A 102 -20.50 -4.14 10.84
N ALA A 103 -20.47 -3.23 9.87
CA ALA A 103 -19.63 -2.03 9.96
C ALA A 103 -20.24 -1.04 10.96
N ASP A 104 -19.61 -0.89 12.10
CA ASP A 104 -19.98 0.05 13.13
C ASP A 104 -19.52 1.49 12.81
N GLN A 105 -19.92 2.45 13.61
CA GLN A 105 -19.52 3.86 13.44
C GLN A 105 -18.01 4.07 13.57
N ASN A 106 -17.31 3.23 14.36
CA ASN A 106 -15.87 3.31 14.53
C ASN A 106 -15.14 2.88 13.24
N THR A 107 -15.63 1.82 12.59
CA THR A 107 -15.12 1.37 11.28
C THR A 107 -15.29 2.45 10.22
N ILE A 108 -16.47 3.11 10.19
CA ILE A 108 -16.74 4.22 9.27
C ILE A 108 -15.82 5.42 9.56
N ALA A 109 -15.59 5.74 10.83
CA ALA A 109 -14.71 6.84 11.22
C ALA A 109 -13.25 6.58 10.79
N LYS A 110 -12.74 5.37 11.01
CA LYS A 110 -11.39 4.95 10.55
C LYS A 110 -11.23 5.06 9.03
N TYR A 111 -12.24 4.62 8.28
CA TYR A 111 -12.23 4.78 6.83
C TYR A 111 -12.15 6.25 6.42
N LYS A 112 -13.00 7.10 7.00
CA LYS A 112 -13.02 8.53 6.68
C LYS A 112 -11.70 9.21 7.01
N GLU A 113 -11.08 8.87 8.14
CA GLU A 113 -9.76 9.36 8.50
C GLU A 113 -8.71 8.95 7.46
N GLN A 114 -8.66 7.68 7.06
CA GLN A 114 -7.75 7.19 6.03
C GLN A 114 -8.00 7.85 4.67
N HIS A 115 -9.26 8.04 4.30
CA HIS A 115 -9.64 8.69 3.05
C HIS A 115 -9.16 10.17 2.99
N VAL A 116 -9.31 10.91 4.09
CA VAL A 116 -8.78 12.28 4.22
C VAL A 116 -7.27 12.31 4.05
N ILE A 117 -6.55 11.38 4.68
CA ILE A 117 -5.08 11.28 4.55
C ILE A 117 -4.69 10.92 3.12
N GLN A 118 -5.37 9.96 2.50
CA GLN A 118 -5.14 9.59 1.10
C GLN A 118 -5.32 10.77 0.15
N GLN A 119 -6.39 11.55 0.32
CA GLN A 119 -6.62 12.76 -0.47
C GLN A 119 -5.52 13.79 -0.26
N GLU A 120 -5.05 13.98 0.98
CA GLU A 120 -3.95 14.91 1.26
C GLU A 120 -2.65 14.46 0.57
N ILE A 121 -2.34 13.15 0.55
CA ILE A 121 -1.17 12.62 -0.17
C ILE A 121 -1.32 12.91 -1.68
N SER A 122 -2.47 12.60 -2.27
CA SER A 122 -2.74 12.83 -3.70
C SER A 122 -2.62 14.31 -4.07
N ASN A 123 -3.20 15.18 -3.25
CA ASN A 123 -3.11 16.62 -3.44
C ASN A 123 -1.66 17.12 -3.29
N ALA A 124 -0.89 16.57 -2.35
CA ALA A 124 0.50 16.94 -2.15
C ALA A 124 1.39 16.52 -3.32
N LEU A 125 1.12 15.37 -3.93
CA LEU A 125 1.80 14.93 -5.15
C LEU A 125 1.48 15.86 -6.34
N ALA A 126 0.21 16.21 -6.51
CA ALA A 126 -0.24 17.10 -7.60
C ALA A 126 0.27 18.53 -7.45
N ASP A 127 0.30 19.05 -6.21
CA ASP A 127 0.69 20.45 -5.89
C ASP A 127 2.21 20.60 -5.65
N ASP A 128 3.03 19.54 -5.84
CA ASP A 128 4.47 19.49 -5.52
C ASP A 128 4.82 19.83 -4.06
N ARG A 129 3.95 19.44 -3.11
CA ARG A 129 4.12 19.65 -1.67
C ARG A 129 4.78 18.47 -0.94
N VAL A 130 5.27 17.49 -1.69
CA VAL A 130 6.15 16.44 -1.18
C VAL A 130 7.55 17.01 -1.04
N GLU A 131 8.08 17.02 0.15
CA GLU A 131 9.43 17.49 0.48
C GLU A 131 10.31 16.32 0.91
N VAL A 132 11.62 16.49 0.73
CA VAL A 132 12.62 15.53 1.22
C VAL A 132 13.56 16.28 2.17
N PHE A 133 13.61 15.79 3.41
CA PHE A 133 14.57 16.25 4.42
C PHE A 133 15.75 15.27 4.40
N PHE A 134 16.93 15.77 4.76
CA PHE A 134 18.14 14.97 4.76
C PHE A 134 18.71 14.89 6.17
N GLN A 135 18.82 13.69 6.71
CA GLN A 135 19.49 13.43 7.98
C GLN A 135 20.92 13.00 7.70
N PRO A 136 21.92 13.80 8.07
CA PRO A 136 23.32 13.47 7.78
C PRO A 136 23.80 12.27 8.60
N ILE A 137 24.59 11.41 7.96
CA ILE A 137 25.20 10.22 8.55
C ILE A 137 26.70 10.45 8.70
N TYR A 138 27.17 10.31 9.93
CA TYR A 138 28.59 10.52 10.27
C TYR A 138 29.39 9.22 10.12
N SER A 139 30.47 9.29 9.37
CA SER A 139 31.44 8.20 9.25
C SER A 139 32.47 8.26 10.38
N ASN A 140 32.46 7.27 11.26
CA ASN A 140 33.48 7.13 12.31
C ASN A 140 34.87 6.84 11.74
N ARG A 141 34.95 6.25 10.56
CA ARG A 141 36.19 5.98 9.85
C ARG A 141 36.81 7.25 9.29
N ASP A 142 36.00 8.04 8.56
CA ASP A 142 36.47 9.21 7.83
C ASP A 142 36.42 10.50 8.68
N LYS A 143 35.78 10.43 9.87
CA LYS A 143 35.62 11.52 10.83
C LYS A 143 34.89 12.74 10.26
N CYS A 144 33.95 12.49 9.31
CA CYS A 144 33.10 13.52 8.71
C CYS A 144 31.74 12.95 8.29
N PHE A 145 30.82 13.79 7.88
CA PHE A 145 29.58 13.35 7.26
C PHE A 145 29.85 12.93 5.82
N THR A 146 29.50 11.68 5.48
CA THR A 146 29.79 11.09 4.16
C THR A 146 28.53 10.69 3.40
N SER A 147 27.39 10.67 4.04
CA SER A 147 26.10 10.30 3.45
C SER A 147 24.97 10.97 4.21
N ALA A 148 23.76 10.83 3.71
CA ALA A 148 22.56 11.28 4.39
C ALA A 148 21.37 10.37 4.04
N GLU A 149 20.43 10.23 4.96
CA GLU A 149 19.16 9.56 4.72
C GLU A 149 18.12 10.57 4.23
N ALA A 150 17.41 10.21 3.14
CA ALA A 150 16.33 10.98 2.56
C ALA A 150 15.00 10.63 3.24
N LEU A 151 14.46 11.58 3.97
CA LEU A 151 13.26 11.43 4.77
C LEU A 151 12.10 12.21 4.14
N VAL A 152 11.12 11.52 3.61
CA VAL A 152 9.94 12.13 2.99
C VAL A 152 9.10 12.90 4.02
N ARG A 153 8.61 14.08 3.60
CA ARG A 153 7.68 14.92 4.35
C ARG A 153 6.59 15.41 3.42
N ILE A 154 5.40 15.57 3.94
CA ILE A 154 4.28 16.20 3.22
C ILE A 154 3.95 17.50 3.91
N ARG A 155 4.04 18.61 3.16
CA ARG A 155 3.61 19.91 3.65
C ARG A 155 2.14 20.14 3.33
N LYS A 156 1.33 20.31 4.36
CA LYS A 156 -0.08 20.64 4.19
C LYS A 156 -0.26 22.07 3.68
N LYS A 157 -1.46 22.40 3.21
CA LYS A 157 -1.79 23.76 2.74
C LYS A 157 -1.70 24.83 3.83
N ASP A 158 -1.85 24.45 5.09
CA ASP A 158 -1.68 25.33 6.26
C ASP A 158 -0.20 25.55 6.66
N GLY A 159 0.74 24.96 5.94
CA GLY A 159 2.17 25.03 6.19
C GLY A 159 2.71 24.05 7.22
N THR A 160 1.86 23.27 7.90
CA THR A 160 2.29 22.21 8.83
C THR A 160 2.77 20.96 8.10
N LEU A 161 3.58 20.14 8.77
CA LEU A 161 4.03 18.86 8.22
C LEU A 161 3.11 17.72 8.67
N LEU A 162 2.70 16.88 7.73
CA LEU A 162 2.05 15.61 8.03
C LEU A 162 3.13 14.58 8.41
N SER A 163 2.93 13.87 9.53
CA SER A 163 3.90 12.88 10.01
C SER A 163 3.98 11.66 9.09
N PRO A 164 5.19 11.16 8.78
CA PRO A 164 5.38 9.92 8.03
C PRO A 164 4.67 8.72 8.65
N SER A 165 4.66 8.60 9.99
CA SER A 165 3.94 7.55 10.71
C SER A 165 2.43 7.53 10.48
N ILE A 166 1.86 8.65 10.02
CA ILE A 166 0.43 8.77 9.68
C ILE A 166 0.20 8.43 8.20
N PHE A 167 0.99 9.00 7.29
CA PHE A 167 0.69 8.89 5.86
C PHE A 167 1.32 7.68 5.17
N ILE A 168 2.47 7.17 5.61
CA ILE A 168 3.11 6.01 4.97
C ILE A 168 2.23 4.77 5.02
N PRO A 169 1.63 4.37 6.19
CA PRO A 169 0.74 3.21 6.23
C PRO A 169 -0.49 3.35 5.32
N VAL A 170 -1.01 4.58 5.16
CA VAL A 170 -2.13 4.85 4.24
C VAL A 170 -1.66 4.76 2.79
N ALA A 171 -0.50 5.33 2.46
CA ALA A 171 0.08 5.27 1.13
C ALA A 171 0.36 3.82 0.68
N GLU A 172 0.83 2.97 1.59
CA GLU A 172 1.05 1.55 1.33
C GLU A 172 -0.26 0.82 1.05
N LYS A 173 -1.25 0.96 1.95
CA LYS A 173 -2.58 0.32 1.78
C LYS A 173 -3.28 0.71 0.48
N THR A 174 -3.13 1.95 0.05
CA THR A 174 -3.79 2.48 -1.15
C THR A 174 -2.96 2.32 -2.43
N GLY A 175 -1.70 1.88 -2.30
CA GLY A 175 -0.75 1.75 -3.41
C GLY A 175 -0.14 3.08 -3.89
N ILE A 176 -0.56 4.22 -3.33
CA ILE A 176 -0.03 5.55 -3.70
C ILE A 176 1.44 5.72 -3.30
N ILE A 177 1.95 4.83 -2.45
CA ILE A 177 3.36 4.73 -2.05
C ILE A 177 4.28 4.57 -3.26
N LEU A 178 3.80 3.99 -4.37
CA LEU A 178 4.59 3.81 -5.59
C LEU A 178 4.94 5.17 -6.21
N GLU A 179 3.94 6.02 -6.40
CA GLU A 179 4.13 7.37 -6.95
C GLU A 179 4.90 8.27 -5.98
N LEU A 180 4.60 8.16 -4.67
CA LEU A 180 5.31 8.90 -3.63
C LEU A 180 6.80 8.55 -3.61
N GLY A 181 7.15 7.27 -3.70
CA GLY A 181 8.54 6.81 -3.74
C GLY A 181 9.28 7.30 -4.98
N GLU A 182 8.65 7.25 -6.18
CA GLU A 182 9.23 7.84 -7.39
C GLU A 182 9.51 9.34 -7.22
N ARG A 183 8.56 10.09 -6.62
CA ARG A 183 8.74 11.52 -6.34
C ARG A 183 9.91 11.79 -5.39
N VAL A 184 10.10 10.94 -4.37
CA VAL A 184 11.25 11.05 -3.45
C VAL A 184 12.57 10.88 -4.22
N ILE A 185 12.67 9.84 -5.05
CA ILE A 185 13.88 9.58 -5.84
C ILE A 185 14.15 10.70 -6.82
N GLU A 186 13.12 11.23 -7.51
CA GLU A 186 13.27 12.40 -8.39
C GLU A 186 13.84 13.62 -7.63
N LYS A 187 13.33 13.90 -6.43
CA LYS A 187 13.82 15.04 -5.61
C LYS A 187 15.25 14.81 -5.12
N VAL A 188 15.63 13.58 -4.78
CA VAL A 188 17.03 13.23 -4.46
C VAL A 188 17.93 13.42 -5.68
N CYS A 189 17.52 12.97 -6.85
CA CYS A 189 18.27 13.19 -8.10
C CYS A 189 18.44 14.67 -8.41
N LEU A 190 17.39 15.48 -8.22
CA LEU A 190 17.46 16.93 -8.41
C LEU A 190 18.43 17.60 -7.42
N LEU A 191 18.44 17.15 -6.15
CA LEU A 191 19.42 17.64 -5.17
C LEU A 191 20.84 17.32 -5.62
N LEU A 192 21.12 16.06 -5.96
CA LEU A 192 22.45 15.60 -6.37
C LEU A 192 22.95 16.34 -7.62
N LYS A 193 22.05 16.63 -8.57
CA LYS A 193 22.36 17.34 -9.79
C LYS A 193 22.67 18.83 -9.58
N ASN A 194 21.88 19.48 -8.70
CA ASN A 194 21.87 20.94 -8.56
C ASN A 194 22.67 21.47 -7.37
N SER A 195 23.23 20.56 -6.53
CA SER A 195 23.99 20.94 -5.35
C SER A 195 25.48 20.55 -5.46
N ASP A 196 26.28 21.10 -4.58
CA ASP A 196 27.69 20.71 -4.43
C ASP A 196 27.86 19.51 -3.45
N ALA A 197 26.81 18.72 -3.20
CA ALA A 197 26.83 17.64 -2.22
C ALA A 197 28.03 16.68 -2.42
N ILE A 198 28.29 16.28 -3.66
CA ILE A 198 29.42 15.40 -3.99
C ILE A 198 30.75 16.08 -3.69
N LYS A 199 30.90 17.37 -4.04
CA LYS A 199 32.13 18.15 -3.75
C LYS A 199 32.33 18.36 -2.24
N LEU A 200 31.23 18.36 -1.48
CA LEU A 200 31.25 18.48 -0.02
C LEU A 200 31.53 17.14 0.67
N GLY A 201 31.74 16.05 -0.08
CA GLY A 201 32.14 14.75 0.43
C GLY A 201 30.98 13.77 0.66
N ILE A 202 29.78 14.05 0.15
CA ILE A 202 28.67 13.11 0.20
C ILE A 202 28.89 12.02 -0.85
N HIS A 203 28.98 10.78 -0.42
CA HIS A 203 29.23 9.62 -1.27
C HIS A 203 27.94 9.05 -1.83
N TYR A 204 26.85 9.03 -1.04
CA TYR A 204 25.53 8.55 -1.45
C TYR A 204 24.42 9.12 -0.55
N ILE A 205 23.21 9.02 -1.05
CA ILE A 205 21.98 9.30 -0.29
C ILE A 205 21.20 7.99 -0.12
N GLU A 206 20.80 7.71 1.11
CA GLU A 206 19.93 6.56 1.44
C GLU A 206 18.47 6.92 1.18
N ILE A 207 17.73 6.01 0.55
CA ILE A 207 16.30 6.16 0.23
C ILE A 207 15.55 4.91 0.66
N ASN A 208 14.56 5.10 1.52
CA ASN A 208 13.70 4.02 2.01
C ASN A 208 12.80 3.45 0.91
N LEU A 209 12.75 2.13 0.77
CA LEU A 209 11.80 1.39 -0.06
C LEU A 209 10.77 0.66 0.80
N SER A 210 9.49 0.85 0.50
CA SER A 210 8.43 0.09 1.18
C SER A 210 8.33 -1.35 0.65
N VAL A 211 7.73 -2.24 1.47
CA VAL A 211 7.40 -3.62 1.08
C VAL A 211 6.63 -3.66 -0.24
N ILE A 212 5.64 -2.79 -0.38
CA ILE A 212 4.76 -2.72 -1.57
C ILE A 212 5.54 -2.37 -2.85
N GLN A 213 6.58 -1.53 -2.74
CA GLN A 213 7.47 -1.23 -3.86
C GLN A 213 8.34 -2.45 -4.20
N CYS A 214 8.88 -3.13 -3.18
CA CYS A 214 9.72 -4.31 -3.34
C CYS A 214 9.00 -5.47 -4.06
N GLU A 215 7.68 -5.57 -3.93
CA GLU A 215 6.83 -6.57 -4.60
C GLU A 215 6.59 -6.30 -6.09
N LYS A 216 6.97 -5.12 -6.60
CA LYS A 216 6.74 -4.78 -8.02
C LYS A 216 7.85 -5.32 -8.91
N ARG A 217 7.48 -6.12 -9.91
CA ARG A 217 8.42 -6.69 -10.89
C ARG A 217 9.14 -5.63 -11.74
N ASP A 218 8.52 -4.47 -11.92
CA ASP A 218 9.04 -3.36 -12.71
C ASP A 218 9.83 -2.32 -11.87
N LEU A 219 10.05 -2.57 -10.57
CA LEU A 219 10.76 -1.65 -9.68
C LEU A 219 12.12 -1.25 -10.26
N ALA A 220 12.95 -2.21 -10.63
CA ALA A 220 14.29 -1.91 -11.15
C ALA A 220 14.23 -1.03 -12.40
N LYS A 221 13.34 -1.33 -13.35
CA LYS A 221 13.15 -0.54 -14.57
C LYS A 221 12.75 0.90 -14.26
N ARG A 222 11.83 1.11 -13.32
CA ARG A 222 11.37 2.45 -12.91
C ARG A 222 12.50 3.26 -12.30
N LEU A 223 13.24 2.69 -11.35
CA LEU A 223 14.34 3.38 -10.68
C LEU A 223 15.48 3.76 -11.65
N ILE A 224 15.86 2.83 -12.53
CA ILE A 224 16.86 3.08 -13.57
C ILE A 224 16.40 4.23 -14.48
N SER A 225 15.14 4.20 -14.95
CA SER A 225 14.61 5.28 -15.80
C SER A 225 14.66 6.66 -15.14
N ILE A 226 14.47 6.73 -13.81
CA ILE A 226 14.55 8.01 -13.09
C ILE A 226 15.99 8.52 -13.05
N VAL A 227 16.96 7.68 -12.65
CA VAL A 227 18.36 8.13 -12.56
C VAL A 227 18.92 8.50 -13.93
N GLU A 228 18.54 7.79 -15.00
CA GLU A 228 18.88 8.14 -16.38
C GLU A 228 18.30 9.49 -16.79
N LYS A 229 17.01 9.75 -16.50
CA LYS A 229 16.34 11.03 -16.78
C LYS A 229 17.07 12.23 -16.20
N TYR A 230 17.65 12.06 -15.00
CA TYR A 230 18.36 13.15 -14.31
C TYR A 230 19.87 13.11 -14.51
N ASP A 231 20.41 12.12 -15.21
CA ASP A 231 21.86 11.92 -15.44
C ASP A 231 22.63 11.79 -14.11
N ILE A 232 22.12 10.95 -13.20
CA ILE A 232 22.73 10.70 -11.89
C ILE A 232 23.44 9.33 -11.91
N ALA A 233 24.69 9.31 -11.43
CA ALA A 233 25.43 8.06 -11.23
C ALA A 233 24.69 7.20 -10.19
N PRO A 234 24.30 5.95 -10.52
CA PRO A 234 23.48 5.11 -9.65
C PRO A 234 24.15 4.80 -8.29
N GLY A 235 25.47 4.77 -8.23
CA GLY A 235 26.22 4.59 -6.98
C GLY A 235 26.09 5.72 -5.96
N LEU A 236 25.49 6.86 -6.34
CA LEU A 236 25.13 7.93 -5.42
C LEU A 236 23.80 7.67 -4.69
N ILE A 237 23.12 6.58 -5.00
CA ILE A 237 21.85 6.19 -4.37
C ILE A 237 22.03 4.83 -3.69
N ASN A 238 21.77 4.80 -2.40
CA ASN A 238 21.63 3.58 -1.62
C ASN A 238 20.15 3.35 -1.33
N LEU A 239 19.66 2.15 -1.62
CA LEU A 239 18.26 1.77 -1.41
C LEU A 239 18.16 1.00 -0.09
N GLU A 240 17.32 1.52 0.80
CA GLU A 240 17.15 0.97 2.14
C GLU A 240 15.89 0.11 2.20
N ILE A 241 16.04 -1.13 2.65
CA ILE A 241 14.94 -2.10 2.81
C ILE A 241 14.89 -2.57 4.26
N THR A 242 13.69 -2.78 4.78
CA THR A 242 13.49 -3.37 6.10
C THR A 242 13.60 -4.91 6.06
N GLU A 243 13.87 -5.52 7.22
CA GLU A 243 13.88 -6.97 7.37
C GLU A 243 12.55 -7.60 6.89
N THR A 244 11.41 -6.99 7.23
CA THR A 244 10.08 -7.47 6.82
C THR A 244 9.92 -7.49 5.30
N ALA A 245 10.39 -6.46 4.60
CA ALA A 245 10.34 -6.40 3.13
C ALA A 245 11.17 -7.52 2.48
N SER A 246 12.28 -7.88 3.12
CA SER A 246 13.18 -8.92 2.62
C SER A 246 12.56 -10.32 2.67
N ILE A 247 11.61 -10.55 3.57
CA ILE A 247 10.94 -11.86 3.74
C ILE A 247 9.73 -11.98 2.83
N SER A 248 8.84 -10.99 2.83
CA SER A 248 7.54 -11.05 2.15
C SER A 248 7.63 -11.06 0.62
N ALA A 249 8.57 -10.31 0.04
CA ALA A 249 8.72 -10.13 -1.41
C ALA A 249 9.99 -10.82 -1.96
N ARG A 250 10.57 -11.78 -1.26
CA ARG A 250 11.94 -12.27 -1.45
C ARG A 250 12.35 -12.53 -2.90
N THR A 251 11.60 -13.32 -3.64
CA THR A 251 11.99 -13.71 -5.02
C THR A 251 12.04 -12.50 -5.95
N ILE A 252 10.96 -11.69 -5.95
CA ILE A 252 10.85 -10.51 -6.80
C ILE A 252 11.88 -9.46 -6.38
N LEU A 253 12.06 -9.27 -5.06
CA LEU A 253 13.04 -8.33 -4.53
C LEU A 253 14.46 -8.72 -4.94
N LEU A 254 14.88 -9.98 -4.80
CA LEU A 254 16.22 -10.42 -5.20
C LEU A 254 16.48 -10.26 -6.71
N GLU A 255 15.47 -10.48 -7.56
CA GLU A 255 15.58 -10.23 -9.00
C GLU A 255 15.78 -8.73 -9.30
N ASN A 256 15.02 -7.87 -8.64
CA ASN A 256 15.18 -6.42 -8.74
C ASN A 256 16.54 -5.96 -8.20
N MET A 257 16.96 -6.46 -7.02
CA MET A 257 18.26 -6.12 -6.43
C MET A 257 19.42 -6.49 -7.35
N LYS A 258 19.42 -7.69 -7.93
CA LYS A 258 20.46 -8.10 -8.90
C LYS A 258 20.52 -7.15 -10.08
N THR A 259 19.37 -6.76 -10.63
CA THR A 259 19.31 -5.84 -11.76
C THR A 259 19.86 -4.46 -11.37
N LEU A 260 19.42 -3.92 -10.23
CA LEU A 260 19.83 -2.59 -9.74
C LEU A 260 21.31 -2.55 -9.35
N ILE A 261 21.84 -3.60 -8.70
CA ILE A 261 23.27 -3.69 -8.34
C ILE A 261 24.14 -3.78 -9.59
N ASN A 262 23.73 -4.58 -10.59
CA ASN A 262 24.45 -4.64 -11.87
C ASN A 262 24.43 -3.30 -12.60
N TYR A 263 23.43 -2.47 -12.37
CA TYR A 263 23.36 -1.09 -12.91
C TYR A 263 24.21 -0.12 -12.09
N GLY A 264 24.52 -0.42 -10.83
CA GLY A 264 25.43 0.36 -9.97
C GLY A 264 24.79 0.91 -8.69
N PHE A 265 23.54 0.59 -8.36
CA PHE A 265 22.93 0.93 -7.08
C PHE A 265 23.53 0.10 -5.94
N THR A 266 23.42 0.60 -4.71
CA THR A 266 23.77 -0.14 -3.50
C THR A 266 22.54 -0.33 -2.61
N PHE A 267 22.60 -1.30 -1.68
CA PHE A 267 21.50 -1.59 -0.77
C PHE A 267 21.97 -1.60 0.68
N SER A 268 21.10 -1.15 1.58
CA SER A 268 21.20 -1.33 3.03
C SER A 268 19.98 -2.05 3.59
N LEU A 269 20.22 -2.80 4.66
CA LEU A 269 19.18 -3.47 5.46
C LEU A 269 18.97 -2.69 6.74
N ASP A 270 17.74 -2.25 6.99
CA ASP A 270 17.35 -1.50 8.18
C ASP A 270 16.56 -2.33 9.19
N ASP A 271 16.47 -1.81 10.41
CA ASP A 271 15.74 -2.40 11.54
C ASP A 271 16.19 -3.83 11.89
N PHE A 272 17.46 -4.16 11.64
CA PHE A 272 17.97 -5.51 11.89
C PHE A 272 18.00 -5.83 13.38
N GLY A 273 17.29 -6.91 13.76
CA GLY A 273 17.21 -7.40 15.15
C GLY A 273 15.88 -7.15 15.84
N LYS A 274 14.94 -6.41 15.22
CA LYS A 274 13.59 -6.20 15.78
C LYS A 274 12.65 -7.40 15.63
N GLY A 275 12.91 -8.30 14.67
CA GLY A 275 12.04 -9.42 14.36
C GLY A 275 12.65 -10.80 14.70
N GLU A 276 12.05 -11.85 14.17
CA GLU A 276 12.63 -13.21 14.18
C GLU A 276 13.78 -13.28 13.18
N SER A 277 14.86 -12.58 13.47
CA SER A 277 16.01 -12.44 12.58
C SER A 277 16.65 -13.79 12.28
N ASN A 278 16.42 -14.29 11.07
CA ASN A 278 17.14 -15.45 10.59
C ASN A 278 18.41 -14.97 9.86
N LEU A 279 19.56 -15.04 10.54
CA LEU A 279 20.87 -14.70 9.98
C LEU A 279 21.16 -15.35 8.61
N MET A 280 20.54 -16.50 8.31
CA MET A 280 20.64 -17.15 7.00
C MET A 280 20.12 -16.26 5.86
N TYR A 281 19.09 -15.43 6.12
CA TYR A 281 18.55 -14.56 5.07
C TYR A 281 19.50 -13.41 4.70
N ILE A 282 20.23 -12.88 5.67
CA ILE A 282 21.19 -11.77 5.43
C ILE A 282 22.36 -12.23 4.57
N VAL A 283 22.84 -13.46 4.79
CA VAL A 283 23.98 -14.01 4.04
C VAL A 283 23.67 -14.12 2.54
N GLU A 284 22.40 -14.27 2.18
CA GLU A 284 21.96 -14.38 0.79
C GLU A 284 21.60 -13.03 0.14
N MET A 285 21.41 -11.98 0.96
CA MET A 285 21.04 -10.67 0.43
C MET A 285 22.28 -9.86 0.07
N PRO A 286 22.34 -9.32 -1.15
CA PRO A 286 23.47 -8.53 -1.61
C PRO A 286 23.39 -7.09 -1.06
N VAL A 287 23.39 -6.93 0.26
CA VAL A 287 23.41 -5.63 0.95
C VAL A 287 24.84 -5.22 1.30
N SER A 288 25.13 -3.94 1.24
CA SER A 288 26.43 -3.35 1.57
C SER A 288 26.53 -2.89 3.03
N ILE A 289 25.38 -2.58 3.64
CA ILE A 289 25.27 -1.99 4.97
C ILE A 289 24.15 -2.71 5.71
N VAL A 290 24.33 -2.93 7.01
CA VAL A 290 23.31 -3.40 7.93
C VAL A 290 23.20 -2.38 9.06
N LYS A 291 21.99 -1.84 9.27
CA LYS A 291 21.68 -0.91 10.36
C LYS A 291 21.09 -1.69 11.53
N LEU A 292 21.69 -1.51 12.68
CA LEU A 292 21.19 -2.06 13.94
C LEU A 292 20.25 -1.05 14.58
N ASP A 293 19.12 -1.54 15.09
CA ASP A 293 18.17 -0.72 15.83
C ASP A 293 18.58 -0.56 17.31
#